data_7a766ef399389af560a5217200297ba8
#
_entry.id   7a766ef399389af560a5217200297ba8
#
_cell.length_a   1.000
_cell.length_b   1.000
_cell.length_c   1.000
_cell.angle_alpha   90.00
_cell.angle_beta   90.00
_cell.angle_gamma   90.00
#
_symmetry.space_group_name_H-M   'P 1'
#
loop_
_entity.id
_entity.type
_entity.pdbx_description
1 polymer ?
#
loop_
_entity_poly.entity_id
_entity_poly.type
_entity_poly.pdbx_seq_one_letter_code
_entity_poly.pdbx_strand_id
1 'polypeptide(L)'
;MKSTLITVAVLCLAVIGGAILYFGHHSNRAIDALLSPRTSYQDKQTTWKQLQDAGGLDQTIAALKAGMAKHPDNAAYPAELGVAYINKLRAVNAGGNSAILAMQADQSFDAALKLDPSNWEAQYYKAASLSHWPPEMNKGPEVIERLSSLIDQQEAMPPQPQFAQIYILLGEQYQKAGNPGQAMQTWKLGASQFPNDAELQKKISGW
;
A
#
# COMPACT_ATOMS: atom_id res chain seq x y z
N MET A 1 -35.67 25.80 31.14
CA MET A 1 -34.25 25.37 31.01
C MET A 1 -34.01 23.85 30.84
N LYS A 2 -34.79 22.95 31.46
CA LYS A 2 -34.59 21.47 31.26
C LYS A 2 -34.99 20.96 29.87
N SER A 3 -35.99 21.54 29.22
CA SER A 3 -36.49 21.12 27.90
C SER A 3 -35.50 21.44 26.76
N THR A 4 -34.83 22.58 26.80
CA THR A 4 -33.84 23.01 25.79
C THR A 4 -32.56 22.14 25.80
N LEU A 5 -32.10 21.69 26.98
CA LEU A 5 -30.95 20.82 27.13
C LEU A 5 -31.19 19.40 26.55
N ILE A 6 -32.41 18.87 26.72
CA ILE A 6 -32.80 17.57 26.16
C ILE A 6 -32.86 17.61 24.63
N THR A 7 -33.41 18.70 24.08
CA THR A 7 -33.51 18.87 22.61
C THR A 7 -32.13 18.98 21.94
N VAL A 8 -31.20 19.71 22.57
CA VAL A 8 -29.81 19.82 22.06
C VAL A 8 -29.08 18.47 22.14
N ALA A 9 -29.24 17.73 23.23
CA ALA A 9 -28.62 16.41 23.39
C ALA A 9 -29.14 15.38 22.36
N VAL A 10 -30.43 15.38 22.05
CA VAL A 10 -31.04 14.49 21.05
C VAL A 10 -30.58 14.86 19.63
N LEU A 11 -30.48 16.17 19.31
CA LEU A 11 -29.94 16.64 18.04
C LEU A 11 -28.46 16.27 17.86
N CYS A 12 -27.64 16.42 18.90
CA CYS A 12 -26.23 16.01 18.84
C CYS A 12 -26.08 14.48 18.64
N LEU A 13 -26.89 13.67 19.31
CA LEU A 13 -26.91 12.23 19.14
C LEU A 13 -27.36 11.81 17.74
N ALA A 14 -28.34 12.48 17.15
CA ALA A 14 -28.80 12.21 15.79
C ALA A 14 -27.74 12.57 14.73
N VAL A 15 -27.02 13.69 14.90
CA VAL A 15 -25.91 14.10 14.01
C VAL A 15 -24.72 13.16 14.13
N ILE A 16 -24.36 12.77 15.35
CA ILE A 16 -23.27 11.80 15.58
C ILE A 16 -23.66 10.42 15.05
N GLY A 17 -24.89 9.96 15.32
CA GLY A 17 -25.40 8.69 14.80
C GLY A 17 -25.50 8.67 13.26
N GLY A 18 -25.96 9.76 12.65
CA GLY A 18 -26.00 9.92 11.19
C GLY A 18 -24.61 9.95 10.56
N ALA A 19 -23.66 10.63 11.17
CA ALA A 19 -22.26 10.62 10.73
C ALA A 19 -21.63 9.23 10.85
N ILE A 20 -21.83 8.51 11.94
CA ILE A 20 -21.32 7.15 12.14
C ILE A 20 -21.90 6.18 11.11
N LEU A 21 -23.21 6.27 10.82
CA LEU A 21 -23.87 5.44 9.81
C LEU A 21 -23.40 5.79 8.39
N TYR A 22 -23.23 7.07 8.08
CA TYR A 22 -22.74 7.55 6.79
C TYR A 22 -21.30 7.10 6.56
N PHE A 23 -20.40 7.29 7.53
CA PHE A 23 -19.02 6.83 7.47
C PHE A 23 -18.95 5.31 7.43
N GLY A 24 -19.74 4.58 8.21
CA GLY A 24 -19.75 3.11 8.18
C GLY A 24 -20.16 2.53 6.83
N HIS A 25 -21.15 3.13 6.17
CA HIS A 25 -21.60 2.66 4.86
C HIS A 25 -20.60 2.95 3.73
N HIS A 26 -19.95 4.12 3.77
CA HIS A 26 -18.88 4.47 2.81
C HIS A 26 -17.62 3.66 3.04
N SER A 27 -17.24 3.39 4.29
CA SER A 27 -16.09 2.55 4.64
C SER A 27 -16.27 1.11 4.15
N ASN A 28 -17.45 0.52 4.29
CA ASN A 28 -17.70 -0.84 3.81
C ASN A 28 -17.57 -0.94 2.28
N ARG A 29 -18.12 0.00 1.51
CA ARG A 29 -17.96 0.04 0.05
C ARG A 29 -16.51 0.21 -0.38
N ALA A 30 -15.76 1.06 0.33
CA ALA A 30 -14.34 1.25 0.07
C ALA A 30 -13.56 -0.05 0.31
N ILE A 31 -13.84 -0.74 1.41
CA ILE A 31 -13.21 -2.03 1.74
C ILE A 31 -13.56 -3.08 0.69
N ASP A 32 -14.83 -3.20 0.29
CA ASP A 32 -15.27 -4.11 -0.77
C ASP A 32 -14.52 -3.83 -2.09
N ALA A 33 -14.32 -2.56 -2.44
CA ALA A 33 -13.54 -2.17 -3.62
C ALA A 33 -12.07 -2.56 -3.49
N LEU A 34 -11.45 -2.33 -2.32
CA LEU A 34 -10.05 -2.69 -2.08
C LEU A 34 -9.82 -4.21 -2.15
N LEU A 35 -10.74 -5.00 -1.60
CA LEU A 35 -10.64 -6.47 -1.57
C LEU A 35 -11.02 -7.13 -2.89
N SER A 36 -11.66 -6.40 -3.80
CA SER A 36 -12.12 -6.95 -5.07
C SER A 36 -10.97 -7.18 -6.05
N PRO A 37 -10.83 -8.39 -6.60
CA PRO A 37 -9.83 -8.66 -7.64
C PRO A 37 -10.16 -7.98 -8.98
N ARG A 38 -11.36 -7.40 -9.12
CA ARG A 38 -11.79 -6.66 -10.31
C ARG A 38 -11.45 -5.18 -10.25
N THR A 39 -11.10 -4.66 -9.08
CA THR A 39 -10.71 -3.26 -8.91
C THR A 39 -9.30 -3.07 -9.43
N SER A 40 -9.12 -2.14 -10.35
CA SER A 40 -7.79 -1.83 -10.89
C SER A 40 -6.88 -1.28 -9.81
N TYR A 41 -5.56 -1.42 -9.99
CA TYR A 41 -4.56 -0.84 -9.10
C TYR A 41 -4.79 0.68 -8.92
N GLN A 42 -5.07 1.39 -10.02
CA GLN A 42 -5.31 2.85 -9.99
C GLN A 42 -6.57 3.22 -9.18
N ASP A 43 -7.64 2.42 -9.29
CA ASP A 43 -8.87 2.64 -8.51
C ASP A 43 -8.64 2.36 -7.03
N LYS A 44 -7.85 1.34 -6.68
CA LYS A 44 -7.42 1.10 -5.31
C LYS A 44 -6.62 2.27 -4.75
N GLN A 45 -5.66 2.83 -5.51
CA GLN A 45 -4.89 4.01 -5.09
C GLN A 45 -5.81 5.22 -4.84
N THR A 46 -6.79 5.42 -5.72
CA THR A 46 -7.80 6.48 -5.56
C THR A 46 -8.63 6.27 -4.28
N THR A 47 -9.06 5.03 -4.04
CA THR A 47 -9.83 4.67 -2.82
C THR A 47 -8.99 4.91 -1.56
N TRP A 48 -7.72 4.51 -1.55
CA TRP A 48 -6.82 4.76 -0.42
C TRP A 48 -6.62 6.24 -0.16
N LYS A 49 -6.45 7.04 -1.22
CA LYS A 49 -6.35 8.50 -1.08
C LYS A 49 -7.63 9.09 -0.46
N GLN A 50 -8.80 8.69 -0.94
CA GLN A 50 -10.09 9.15 -0.38
C GLN A 50 -10.24 8.78 1.10
N LEU A 51 -9.87 7.57 1.50
CA LEU A 51 -9.90 7.13 2.89
C LEU A 51 -8.94 7.94 3.77
N GLN A 52 -7.75 8.25 3.26
CA GLN A 52 -6.77 9.09 3.96
C GLN A 52 -7.28 10.53 4.13
N ASP A 53 -7.77 11.15 3.05
CA ASP A 53 -8.29 12.53 3.06
C ASP A 53 -9.51 12.67 3.99
N ALA A 54 -10.32 11.63 4.12
CA ALA A 54 -11.46 11.57 5.03
C ALA A 54 -11.09 11.23 6.49
N GLY A 55 -9.81 10.96 6.81
CA GLY A 55 -9.38 10.51 8.14
C GLY A 55 -9.86 9.11 8.53
N GLY A 56 -10.24 8.28 7.54
CA GLY A 56 -10.84 6.96 7.73
C GLY A 56 -9.87 5.79 7.92
N LEU A 57 -8.55 6.04 7.97
CA LEU A 57 -7.55 4.97 8.00
C LEU A 57 -7.67 4.05 9.22
N ASP A 58 -7.97 4.59 10.42
CA ASP A 58 -8.09 3.77 11.63
C ASP A 58 -9.31 2.85 11.59
N GLN A 59 -10.44 3.36 11.10
CA GLN A 59 -11.64 2.56 10.90
C GLN A 59 -11.41 1.45 9.85
N THR A 60 -10.71 1.77 8.77
CA THR A 60 -10.35 0.82 7.72
C THR A 60 -9.43 -0.28 8.27
N ILE A 61 -8.40 0.06 9.05
CA ILE A 61 -7.53 -0.90 9.72
C ILE A 61 -8.34 -1.84 10.64
N ALA A 62 -9.26 -1.27 11.45
CA ALA A 62 -10.10 -2.07 12.33
C ALA A 62 -11.01 -3.04 11.54
N ALA A 63 -11.61 -2.58 10.45
CA ALA A 63 -12.50 -3.39 9.63
C ALA A 63 -11.73 -4.49 8.87
N LEU A 64 -10.53 -4.20 8.34
CA LEU A 64 -9.67 -5.22 7.71
C LEU A 64 -9.25 -6.30 8.71
N LYS A 65 -8.88 -5.93 9.94
CA LYS A 65 -8.59 -6.90 11.02
C LYS A 65 -9.79 -7.77 11.36
N ALA A 66 -10.97 -7.18 11.46
CA ALA A 66 -12.20 -7.93 11.70
C ALA A 66 -12.54 -8.85 10.54
N GLY A 67 -12.26 -8.43 9.30
CA GLY A 67 -12.41 -9.25 8.10
C GLY A 67 -11.45 -10.44 8.06
N MET A 68 -10.18 -10.25 8.42
CA MET A 68 -9.21 -11.35 8.54
C MET A 68 -9.69 -12.45 9.50
N ALA A 69 -10.30 -12.07 10.64
CA ALA A 69 -10.83 -13.04 11.59
C ALA A 69 -12.01 -13.85 11.04
N LYS A 70 -12.79 -13.26 10.12
CA LYS A 70 -13.94 -13.93 9.48
C LYS A 70 -13.56 -14.72 8.23
N HIS A 71 -12.47 -14.32 7.57
CA HIS A 71 -12.00 -14.88 6.30
C HIS A 71 -10.50 -15.20 6.38
N PRO A 72 -10.08 -16.15 7.23
CA PRO A 72 -8.67 -16.40 7.57
C PRO A 72 -7.82 -16.86 6.37
N ASP A 73 -8.45 -17.41 5.34
CA ASP A 73 -7.76 -17.94 4.15
C ASP A 73 -7.71 -16.92 2.99
N ASN A 74 -8.24 -15.71 3.18
CA ASN A 74 -8.27 -14.70 2.12
C ASN A 74 -7.07 -13.74 2.25
N ALA A 75 -6.08 -13.91 1.38
CA ALA A 75 -4.84 -13.13 1.33
C ALA A 75 -5.07 -11.61 1.10
N ALA A 76 -6.21 -11.21 0.50
CA ALA A 76 -6.48 -9.82 0.23
C ALA A 76 -6.61 -8.97 1.51
N TYR A 77 -7.17 -9.52 2.58
CA TYR A 77 -7.30 -8.79 3.84
C TYR A 77 -5.94 -8.41 4.46
N PRO A 78 -5.00 -9.33 4.68
CA PRO A 78 -3.69 -8.96 5.20
C PRO A 78 -2.88 -8.11 4.20
N ALA A 79 -3.03 -8.29 2.89
CA ALA A 79 -2.37 -7.44 1.89
C ALA A 79 -2.84 -5.98 2.03
N GLU A 80 -4.15 -5.75 2.00
CA GLU A 80 -4.72 -4.39 2.16
C GLU A 80 -4.49 -3.82 3.57
N LEU A 81 -4.38 -4.65 4.60
CA LEU A 81 -3.99 -4.20 5.94
C LEU A 81 -2.56 -3.66 5.96
N GLY A 82 -1.64 -4.30 5.25
CA GLY A 82 -0.28 -3.80 5.06
C GLY A 82 -0.27 -2.44 4.37
N VAL A 83 -1.04 -2.28 3.28
CA VAL A 83 -1.20 -1.00 2.57
C VAL A 83 -1.82 0.07 3.48
N ALA A 84 -2.80 -0.29 4.31
CA ALA A 84 -3.40 0.62 5.30
C ALA A 84 -2.35 1.18 6.28
N TYR A 85 -1.46 0.32 6.79
CA TYR A 85 -0.37 0.76 7.67
C TYR A 85 0.64 1.65 6.96
N ILE A 86 0.99 1.36 5.69
CA ILE A 86 1.85 2.24 4.89
C ILE A 86 1.20 3.62 4.69
N ASN A 87 -0.10 3.68 4.36
CA ASN A 87 -0.81 4.95 4.24
C ASN A 87 -0.87 5.71 5.56
N LYS A 88 -1.07 5.01 6.68
CA LYS A 88 -1.03 5.62 8.02
C LYS A 88 0.37 6.13 8.35
N LEU A 89 1.42 5.39 8.01
CA LEU A 89 2.82 5.81 8.19
C LEU A 89 3.12 7.10 7.42
N ARG A 90 2.62 7.22 6.18
CA ARG A 90 2.77 8.44 5.36
C ARG A 90 1.99 9.63 5.91
N ALA A 91 0.83 9.39 6.54
CA ALA A 91 -0.01 10.44 7.11
C ALA A 91 0.52 10.98 8.44
N VAL A 92 1.23 10.19 9.23
CA VAL A 92 1.84 10.63 10.47
C VAL A 92 3.25 11.15 10.17
N ASN A 93 3.44 12.47 10.20
CA ASN A 93 4.77 13.08 10.08
C ASN A 93 5.72 12.47 11.12
N ALA A 94 6.74 11.76 10.67
CA ALA A 94 7.93 11.25 11.36
C ALA A 94 7.91 11.34 12.91
N GLY A 95 6.93 10.69 13.56
CA GLY A 95 6.83 10.63 15.02
C GLY A 95 7.13 9.22 15.55
N GLY A 96 7.24 9.06 16.86
CA GLY A 96 7.68 7.84 17.53
C GLY A 96 6.95 6.51 17.22
N ASN A 97 5.85 6.56 16.47
CA ASN A 97 5.09 5.37 16.06
C ASN A 97 5.47 4.85 14.65
N SER A 98 6.38 5.52 13.93
CA SER A 98 6.71 5.17 12.54
C SER A 98 7.29 3.75 12.41
N ALA A 99 8.18 3.36 13.31
CA ALA A 99 8.77 2.02 13.32
C ALA A 99 7.72 0.93 13.59
N ILE A 100 6.78 1.19 14.52
CA ILE A 100 5.70 0.25 14.82
C ILE A 100 4.79 0.05 13.61
N LEU A 101 4.41 1.12 12.92
CA LEU A 101 3.58 1.06 11.72
C LEU A 101 4.29 0.32 10.58
N ALA A 102 5.59 0.57 10.39
CA ALA A 102 6.39 -0.15 9.39
C ALA A 102 6.47 -1.66 9.70
N MET A 103 6.69 -2.04 10.97
CA MET A 103 6.67 -3.44 11.39
C MET A 103 5.30 -4.09 11.20
N GLN A 104 4.21 -3.38 11.52
CA GLN A 104 2.85 -3.88 11.32
C GLN A 104 2.52 -4.08 9.84
N ALA A 105 2.99 -3.18 8.97
CA ALA A 105 2.86 -3.34 7.51
C ALA A 105 3.61 -4.59 7.04
N ASP A 106 4.88 -4.75 7.46
CA ASP A 106 5.72 -5.89 7.08
C ASP A 106 5.10 -7.22 7.52
N GLN A 107 4.65 -7.34 8.77
CA GLN A 107 3.95 -8.52 9.28
C GLN A 107 2.65 -8.82 8.51
N SER A 108 1.93 -7.78 8.09
CA SER A 108 0.70 -7.94 7.31
C SER A 108 0.99 -8.49 5.92
N PHE A 109 2.04 -7.99 5.26
CA PHE A 109 2.48 -8.54 3.97
C PHE A 109 3.00 -9.98 4.10
N ASP A 110 3.72 -10.31 5.18
CA ASP A 110 4.13 -11.70 5.44
C ASP A 110 2.93 -12.63 5.59
N ALA A 111 1.90 -12.19 6.29
CA ALA A 111 0.65 -12.95 6.43
C ALA A 111 -0.05 -13.14 5.08
N ALA A 112 -0.08 -12.11 4.22
CA ALA A 112 -0.63 -12.20 2.88
C ALA A 112 0.15 -13.19 2.00
N LEU A 113 1.49 -13.09 1.99
CA LEU A 113 2.38 -13.93 1.18
C LEU A 113 2.44 -15.39 1.66
N LYS A 114 2.13 -15.64 2.93
CA LYS A 114 1.95 -17.00 3.45
C LYS A 114 0.71 -17.67 2.87
N LEU A 115 -0.37 -16.91 2.62
CA LEU A 115 -1.63 -17.39 2.04
C LEU A 115 -1.56 -17.44 0.52
N ASP A 116 -0.95 -16.44 -0.10
CA ASP A 116 -0.77 -16.32 -1.55
C ASP A 116 0.64 -15.79 -1.86
N PRO A 117 1.61 -16.68 -2.07
CA PRO A 117 2.99 -16.28 -2.41
C PRO A 117 3.11 -15.49 -3.71
N SER A 118 2.12 -15.61 -4.61
CA SER A 118 2.08 -14.91 -5.91
C SER A 118 1.39 -13.55 -5.85
N ASN A 119 0.93 -13.09 -4.69
CA ASN A 119 0.27 -11.81 -4.53
C ASN A 119 1.22 -10.65 -4.86
N TRP A 120 1.09 -10.14 -6.09
CA TRP A 120 1.96 -9.11 -6.64
C TRP A 120 1.98 -7.82 -5.79
N GLU A 121 0.81 -7.35 -5.35
CA GLU A 121 0.70 -6.14 -4.53
C GLU A 121 1.42 -6.30 -3.19
N ALA A 122 1.23 -7.42 -2.51
CA ALA A 122 1.89 -7.70 -1.24
C ALA A 122 3.42 -7.80 -1.39
N GLN A 123 3.91 -8.45 -2.45
CA GLN A 123 5.34 -8.51 -2.74
C GLN A 123 5.92 -7.12 -3.02
N TYR A 124 5.27 -6.34 -3.88
CA TYR A 124 5.69 -4.99 -4.23
C TYR A 124 5.74 -4.07 -3.01
N TYR A 125 4.63 -3.97 -2.26
CA TYR A 125 4.57 -3.09 -1.10
C TYR A 125 5.53 -3.51 0.01
N LYS A 126 5.75 -4.82 0.20
CA LYS A 126 6.77 -5.31 1.12
C LYS A 126 8.16 -4.86 0.69
N ALA A 127 8.53 -5.07 -0.56
CA ALA A 127 9.83 -4.62 -1.09
C ALA A 127 9.98 -3.09 -0.97
N ALA A 128 8.95 -2.33 -1.33
CA ALA A 128 8.93 -0.89 -1.21
C ALA A 128 9.08 -0.42 0.26
N SER A 129 8.41 -1.08 1.20
CA SER A 129 8.57 -0.80 2.64
C SER A 129 10.00 -1.07 3.11
N LEU A 130 10.52 -2.25 2.83
CA LEU A 130 11.87 -2.66 3.23
C LEU A 130 12.96 -1.76 2.64
N SER A 131 12.73 -1.18 1.45
CA SER A 131 13.69 -0.27 0.79
C SER A 131 13.97 1.01 1.57
N HIS A 132 13.12 1.36 2.53
CA HIS A 132 13.23 2.53 3.40
C HIS A 132 13.75 2.19 4.81
N TRP A 133 14.04 0.92 5.08
CA TRP A 133 14.62 0.54 6.36
C TRP A 133 16.04 1.05 6.50
N PRO A 134 16.51 1.33 7.74
CA PRO A 134 17.86 1.79 7.97
C PRO A 134 18.90 0.83 7.37
N PRO A 135 20.01 1.34 6.81
CA PRO A 135 21.05 0.51 6.19
C PRO A 135 21.60 -0.58 7.11
N GLU A 136 21.63 -0.32 8.43
CA GLU A 136 22.09 -1.25 9.46
C GLU A 136 21.25 -2.53 9.53
N MET A 137 20.00 -2.48 9.06
CA MET A 137 19.11 -3.64 8.99
C MET A 137 19.40 -4.54 7.78
N ASN A 138 20.30 -4.11 6.88
CA ASN A 138 20.78 -4.86 5.70
C ASN A 138 19.64 -5.48 4.85
N LYS A 139 18.58 -4.71 4.61
CA LYS A 139 17.42 -5.17 3.83
C LYS A 139 17.60 -5.09 2.31
N GLY A 140 18.64 -4.39 1.83
CA GLY A 140 18.91 -4.19 0.40
C GLY A 140 18.92 -5.48 -0.43
N PRO A 141 19.67 -6.53 -0.04
CA PRO A 141 19.68 -7.80 -0.78
C PRO A 141 18.31 -8.46 -0.89
N GLU A 142 17.52 -8.48 0.20
CA GLU A 142 16.15 -9.02 0.21
C GLU A 142 15.24 -8.21 -0.75
N VAL A 143 15.37 -6.89 -0.76
CA VAL A 143 14.59 -6.01 -1.66
C VAL A 143 14.93 -6.30 -3.13
N ILE A 144 16.21 -6.41 -3.47
CA ILE A 144 16.66 -6.72 -4.84
C ILE A 144 16.11 -8.07 -5.29
N GLU A 145 16.21 -9.10 -4.47
CA GLU A 145 15.69 -10.45 -4.76
C GLU A 145 14.19 -10.41 -5.05
N ARG A 146 13.41 -9.77 -4.16
CA ARG A 146 11.95 -9.66 -4.32
C ARG A 146 11.54 -8.91 -5.57
N LEU A 147 12.19 -7.78 -5.86
CA LEU A 147 11.88 -6.98 -7.04
C LEU A 147 12.29 -7.69 -8.33
N SER A 148 13.41 -8.43 -8.33
CA SER A 148 13.82 -9.25 -9.47
C SER A 148 12.81 -10.37 -9.75
N SER A 149 12.35 -11.07 -8.71
CA SER A 149 11.31 -12.10 -8.83
C SER A 149 9.97 -11.51 -9.33
N LEU A 150 9.65 -10.27 -8.95
CA LEU A 150 8.46 -9.59 -9.46
C LEU A 150 8.56 -9.24 -10.95
N ILE A 151 9.75 -8.93 -11.47
CA ILE A 151 9.96 -8.73 -12.91
C ILE A 151 9.65 -10.04 -13.65
N ASP A 152 10.20 -11.17 -13.19
CA ASP A 152 9.93 -12.48 -13.80
C ASP A 152 8.44 -12.82 -13.78
N GLN A 153 7.76 -12.53 -12.67
CA GLN A 153 6.32 -12.77 -12.53
C GLN A 153 5.49 -11.91 -13.48
N GLN A 154 5.81 -10.62 -13.60
CA GLN A 154 5.02 -9.69 -14.42
C GLN A 154 5.25 -9.88 -15.93
N GLU A 155 6.40 -10.44 -16.35
CA GLU A 155 6.64 -10.79 -17.75
C GLU A 155 5.65 -11.85 -18.27
N ALA A 156 5.12 -12.68 -17.38
CA ALA A 156 4.07 -13.66 -17.69
C ALA A 156 2.65 -13.07 -17.69
N MET A 157 2.50 -11.78 -17.36
CA MET A 157 1.21 -11.08 -17.23
C MET A 157 1.05 -10.04 -18.34
N PRO A 158 -0.20 -9.69 -18.73
CA PRO A 158 -0.42 -8.54 -19.59
C PRO A 158 0.21 -7.27 -18.98
N PRO A 159 0.93 -6.45 -19.76
CA PRO A 159 1.56 -5.24 -19.26
C PRO A 159 0.56 -4.29 -18.58
N GLN A 160 0.90 -3.83 -17.39
CA GLN A 160 0.10 -2.89 -16.62
C GLN A 160 0.97 -1.69 -16.21
N PRO A 161 0.44 -0.45 -16.25
CA PRO A 161 1.24 0.76 -15.99
C PRO A 161 2.02 0.72 -14.65
N GLN A 162 1.42 0.14 -13.60
CA GLN A 162 2.06 0.05 -12.29
C GLN A 162 3.31 -0.84 -12.27
N PHE A 163 3.48 -1.74 -13.25
CA PHE A 163 4.67 -2.59 -13.33
C PHE A 163 5.97 -1.80 -13.58
N ALA A 164 5.87 -0.59 -14.13
CA ALA A 164 7.00 0.34 -14.28
C ALA A 164 7.69 0.63 -12.95
N GLN A 165 6.93 0.69 -11.85
CA GLN A 165 7.44 0.99 -10.51
C GLN A 165 8.46 -0.03 -10.00
N ILE A 166 8.38 -1.29 -10.44
CA ILE A 166 9.34 -2.33 -10.07
C ILE A 166 10.73 -2.00 -10.63
N TYR A 167 10.81 -1.60 -11.91
CA TYR A 167 12.08 -1.24 -12.54
C TYR A 167 12.68 0.02 -11.92
N ILE A 168 11.84 1.00 -11.57
CA ILE A 168 12.27 2.22 -10.89
C ILE A 168 12.91 1.86 -9.55
N LEU A 169 12.19 1.13 -8.71
CA LEU A 169 12.64 0.79 -7.36
C LEU A 169 13.84 -0.15 -7.37
N LEU A 170 13.89 -1.14 -8.26
CA LEU A 170 15.02 -2.05 -8.38
C LEU A 170 16.30 -1.33 -8.82
N GLY A 171 16.20 -0.43 -9.80
CA GLY A 171 17.33 0.38 -10.21
C GLY A 171 17.83 1.29 -9.08
N GLU A 172 16.93 1.86 -8.29
CA GLU A 172 17.30 2.63 -7.09
C GLU A 172 18.02 1.77 -6.04
N GLN A 173 17.60 0.52 -5.85
CA GLN A 173 18.29 -0.39 -4.94
C GLN A 173 19.69 -0.75 -5.44
N TYR A 174 19.86 -1.01 -6.74
CA TYR A 174 21.19 -1.21 -7.32
C TYR A 174 22.07 0.03 -7.16
N GLN A 175 21.52 1.23 -7.35
CA GLN A 175 22.27 2.47 -7.13
C GLN A 175 22.70 2.61 -5.66
N LYS A 176 21.81 2.37 -4.70
CA LYS A 176 22.12 2.37 -3.25
C LYS A 176 23.18 1.31 -2.90
N ALA A 177 23.18 0.17 -3.59
CA ALA A 177 24.17 -0.91 -3.41
C ALA A 177 25.52 -0.61 -4.08
N GLY A 178 25.71 0.57 -4.68
CA GLY A 178 26.95 0.94 -5.38
C GLY A 178 27.11 0.31 -6.77
N ASN A 179 26.04 -0.16 -7.38
CA ASN A 179 26.01 -0.82 -8.69
C ASN A 179 25.30 0.05 -9.76
N PRO A 180 25.84 1.25 -10.11
CA PRO A 180 25.16 2.17 -11.02
C PRO A 180 24.97 1.61 -12.43
N GLY A 181 25.85 0.70 -12.88
CA GLY A 181 25.69 0.02 -14.17
C GLY A 181 24.45 -0.86 -14.24
N GLN A 182 24.18 -1.65 -13.18
CA GLN A 182 22.97 -2.45 -13.07
C GLN A 182 21.72 -1.58 -12.93
N ALA A 183 21.81 -0.48 -12.17
CA ALA A 183 20.73 0.49 -12.04
C ALA A 183 20.30 1.02 -13.43
N MET A 184 21.26 1.48 -14.23
CA MET A 184 20.99 2.01 -15.57
C MET A 184 20.43 0.93 -16.51
N GLN A 185 20.95 -0.29 -16.46
CA GLN A 185 20.40 -1.41 -17.25
C GLN A 185 18.94 -1.70 -16.89
N THR A 186 18.63 -1.73 -15.59
CA THR A 186 17.28 -1.96 -15.09
C THR A 186 16.30 -0.85 -15.54
N TRP A 187 16.70 0.41 -15.43
CA TRP A 187 15.84 1.52 -15.88
C TRP A 187 15.65 1.53 -17.40
N LYS A 188 16.68 1.22 -18.19
CA LYS A 188 16.55 1.07 -19.65
C LYS A 188 15.62 -0.08 -20.03
N LEU A 189 15.70 -1.21 -19.34
CA LEU A 189 14.79 -2.33 -19.55
C LEU A 189 13.34 -1.89 -19.23
N GLY A 190 13.12 -1.24 -18.08
CA GLY A 190 11.81 -0.69 -17.73
C GLY A 190 11.30 0.31 -18.78
N ALA A 191 12.13 1.25 -19.24
CA ALA A 191 11.75 2.23 -20.25
C ALA A 191 11.43 1.61 -21.62
N SER A 192 12.03 0.47 -21.97
CA SER A 192 11.68 -0.28 -23.17
C SER A 192 10.31 -0.95 -23.08
N GLN A 193 9.92 -1.40 -21.89
CA GLN A 193 8.60 -2.02 -21.61
C GLN A 193 7.51 -0.95 -21.41
N PHE A 194 7.86 0.17 -20.80
CA PHE A 194 6.97 1.28 -20.45
C PHE A 194 7.47 2.61 -21.02
N PRO A 195 7.47 2.80 -22.34
CA PRO A 195 8.10 3.96 -23.00
C PRO A 195 7.45 5.29 -22.63
N ASN A 196 6.20 5.28 -22.18
CA ASN A 196 5.45 6.48 -21.77
C ASN A 196 5.55 6.79 -20.27
N ASP A 197 6.30 5.99 -19.49
CA ASP A 197 6.51 6.27 -18.07
C ASP A 197 7.54 7.40 -17.89
N ALA A 198 7.04 8.55 -17.39
CA ALA A 198 7.85 9.77 -17.27
C ALA A 198 9.00 9.64 -16.28
N GLU A 199 8.83 8.81 -15.23
CA GLU A 199 9.85 8.62 -14.21
C GLU A 199 11.00 7.76 -14.75
N LEU A 200 10.71 6.67 -15.46
CA LEU A 200 11.72 5.87 -16.14
C LEU A 200 12.48 6.71 -17.18
N GLN A 201 11.78 7.52 -17.98
CA GLN A 201 12.44 8.42 -18.93
C GLN A 201 13.38 9.41 -18.24
N LYS A 202 12.97 9.96 -17.09
CA LYS A 202 13.82 10.84 -16.28
C LYS A 202 15.04 10.10 -15.72
N LYS A 203 14.88 8.85 -15.25
CA LYS A 203 15.99 8.04 -14.72
C LYS A 203 17.07 7.76 -15.79
N ILE A 204 16.70 7.52 -17.03
CA ILE A 204 17.67 7.24 -18.11
C ILE A 204 18.26 8.49 -18.76
N SER A 205 17.60 9.65 -18.70
CA SER A 205 18.08 10.93 -19.27
C SER A 205 18.90 11.75 -18.30
N GLY A 206 18.84 11.50 -17.02
CA GLY A 206 19.53 12.26 -15.98
C GLY A 206 20.92 11.73 -15.59
N TRP A 207 21.51 10.86 -16.41
CA TRP A 207 22.84 10.24 -16.17
C TRP A 207 23.85 10.70 -17.20
#